data_d5ce19a30b4394b3f1b53f5c551f5157
#
_entry.id   d5ce19a30b4394b3f1b53f5c551f5157
#
_cell.length_a   1.000
_cell.length_b   1.000
_cell.length_c   1.000
_cell.angle_alpha   90.00
_cell.angle_beta   90.00
_cell.angle_gamma   90.00
#
_symmetry.space_group_name_H-M   'P 1'
#
loop_
_entity.id
_entity.type
_entity.pdbx_description
1 polymer ?
#
loop_
_entity_poly.entity_id
_entity_poly.type
_entity_poly.pdbx_seq_one_letter_code
_entity_poly.pdbx_strand_id
1 'polypeptide(L)'
;MDIMDTTNYPIDQPESSRYSALVALCQADLAKNSLFNLPGFLRPSALHDTLELVKPVIATKAFVHPRVHNIYFKKTIPDLAPDHPALQLRQTANHTICADQIEDSAITQLYDWPAFASFLADVMQKLGLYPMDDRIAGANVMTYYDGEARNWHFDRSEFTTTLLLQAPSNGREFEYLRDLRTDDNPNYDGVAALLNGQLETTIYPQAAGTLNVFHYLNTAYRVTPVERDTPRINAVLTYFDAPGR
;
A
#
# COMPACT_ATOMS: atom_id res chain seq x y z
N MET A 1 9.74 17.15 -13.12
CA MET A 1 10.17 16.51 -11.87
C MET A 1 11.06 15.31 -12.23
N ASP A 2 12.30 15.29 -11.79
CA ASP A 2 13.26 14.26 -12.24
C ASP A 2 13.35 13.01 -11.35
N ILE A 3 12.37 12.84 -10.47
CA ILE A 3 12.34 11.71 -9.53
C ILE A 3 11.63 10.48 -10.09
N MET A 4 10.77 10.64 -11.09
CA MET A 4 9.99 9.56 -11.66
C MET A 4 10.21 9.41 -13.18
N ASP A 5 9.85 8.25 -13.72
CA ASP A 5 9.96 7.97 -15.15
C ASP A 5 8.77 8.54 -15.93
N THR A 6 8.82 9.84 -16.25
CA THR A 6 7.79 10.50 -17.08
C THR A 6 7.82 10.03 -18.54
N THR A 7 8.87 9.33 -18.97
CA THR A 7 8.93 8.76 -20.32
C THR A 7 7.98 7.58 -20.46
N ASN A 8 7.94 6.70 -19.49
CA ASN A 8 7.01 5.57 -19.48
C ASN A 8 5.65 5.93 -18.87
N TYR A 9 5.64 6.84 -17.90
CA TYR A 9 4.47 7.25 -17.14
C TYR A 9 4.24 8.77 -17.27
N PRO A 10 3.64 9.27 -18.36
CA PRO A 10 3.54 10.71 -18.68
C PRO A 10 2.46 11.43 -17.85
N ILE A 11 2.51 11.30 -16.52
CA ILE A 11 1.51 11.91 -15.62
C ILE A 11 1.61 13.44 -15.56
N ASP A 12 2.70 14.01 -16.05
CA ASP A 12 2.90 15.45 -16.24
C ASP A 12 2.29 16.01 -17.54
N GLN A 13 1.65 15.15 -18.34
CA GLN A 13 1.09 15.51 -19.65
C GLN A 13 -0.40 15.09 -19.76
N PRO A 14 -1.30 15.64 -18.94
CA PRO A 14 -2.69 15.17 -18.83
C PRO A 14 -3.48 15.28 -20.14
N GLU A 15 -3.11 16.21 -21.05
CA GLU A 15 -3.76 16.38 -22.35
C GLU A 15 -3.24 15.41 -23.43
N SER A 16 -2.24 14.59 -23.12
CA SER A 16 -1.65 13.67 -24.10
C SER A 16 -2.44 12.38 -24.26
N SER A 17 -2.46 11.83 -25.46
CA SER A 17 -3.04 10.51 -25.73
C SER A 17 -2.34 9.40 -24.94
N ARG A 18 -1.05 9.58 -24.62
CA ARG A 18 -0.27 8.63 -23.81
C ARG A 18 -0.72 8.63 -22.35
N TYR A 19 -1.04 9.80 -21.79
CA TYR A 19 -1.63 9.89 -20.45
C TYR A 19 -2.98 9.18 -20.40
N SER A 20 -3.89 9.48 -21.37
CA SER A 20 -5.20 8.83 -21.43
C SER A 20 -5.10 7.30 -21.55
N ALA A 21 -4.13 6.82 -22.35
CA ALA A 21 -3.86 5.39 -22.47
C ALA A 21 -3.35 4.77 -21.16
N LEU A 22 -2.47 5.47 -20.42
CA LEU A 22 -1.99 5.04 -19.12
C LEU A 22 -3.14 4.94 -18.09
N VAL A 23 -3.98 5.97 -18.02
CA VAL A 23 -5.16 5.97 -17.12
C VAL A 23 -6.07 4.80 -17.45
N ALA A 24 -6.40 4.59 -18.73
CA ALA A 24 -7.26 3.48 -19.15
C ALA A 24 -6.65 2.11 -18.81
N LEU A 25 -5.34 1.94 -18.95
CA LEU A 25 -4.63 0.70 -18.56
C LEU A 25 -4.75 0.47 -17.05
N CYS A 26 -4.46 1.48 -16.23
CA CYS A 26 -4.55 1.37 -14.78
C CYS A 26 -5.99 1.08 -14.31
N GLN A 27 -7.00 1.69 -14.93
CA GLN A 27 -8.42 1.41 -14.67
C GLN A 27 -8.79 -0.04 -15.01
N ALA A 28 -8.32 -0.55 -16.15
CA ALA A 28 -8.55 -1.93 -16.57
C ALA A 28 -7.89 -2.92 -15.57
N ASP A 29 -6.68 -2.63 -15.10
CA ASP A 29 -6.00 -3.45 -14.10
C ASP A 29 -6.71 -3.41 -12.75
N LEU A 30 -7.18 -2.25 -12.28
CA LEU A 30 -7.99 -2.15 -11.06
C LEU A 30 -9.28 -2.97 -11.17
N ALA A 31 -9.98 -2.89 -12.29
CA ALA A 31 -11.20 -3.65 -12.51
C ALA A 31 -10.95 -5.17 -12.55
N LYS A 32 -9.85 -5.58 -13.19
CA LYS A 32 -9.49 -6.99 -13.36
C LYS A 32 -8.85 -7.60 -12.12
N ASN A 33 -7.96 -6.87 -11.45
CA ASN A 33 -7.06 -7.41 -10.44
C ASN A 33 -7.28 -6.80 -9.05
N SER A 34 -8.12 -5.77 -8.91
CA SER A 34 -8.26 -4.91 -7.73
C SER A 34 -6.98 -4.16 -7.35
N LEU A 35 -6.01 -4.12 -8.26
CA LEU A 35 -4.76 -3.39 -8.09
C LEU A 35 -4.16 -3.03 -9.46
N PHE A 36 -3.33 -2.01 -9.49
CA PHE A 36 -2.37 -1.79 -10.58
C PHE A 36 -0.98 -1.47 -10.05
N ASN A 37 0.01 -1.72 -10.88
CA ASN A 37 1.41 -1.46 -10.58
C ASN A 37 2.09 -0.74 -11.73
N LEU A 38 2.97 0.19 -11.39
CA LEU A 38 3.84 0.87 -12.32
C LEU A 38 5.31 0.57 -11.95
N PRO A 39 5.91 -0.51 -12.51
CA PRO A 39 7.29 -0.89 -12.22
C PRO A 39 8.28 0.16 -12.68
N GLY A 40 9.33 0.43 -11.88
CA GLY A 40 10.32 1.47 -12.22
C GLY A 40 9.74 2.89 -12.23
N PHE A 41 8.64 3.12 -11.53
CA PHE A 41 8.01 4.43 -11.41
C PHE A 41 8.98 5.48 -10.86
N LEU A 42 9.69 5.17 -9.78
CA LEU A 42 10.84 5.97 -9.37
C LEU A 42 12.05 5.65 -10.23
N ARG A 43 12.74 6.68 -10.67
CA ARG A 43 14.04 6.51 -11.33
C ARG A 43 15.05 5.88 -10.38
N PRO A 44 15.97 5.05 -10.87
CA PRO A 44 16.97 4.41 -10.02
C PRO A 44 17.79 5.37 -9.16
N SER A 45 18.16 6.54 -9.69
CA SER A 45 18.88 7.58 -8.93
C SER A 45 18.01 8.12 -7.78
N ALA A 46 16.77 8.50 -8.05
CA ALA A 46 15.86 9.00 -7.03
C ALA A 46 15.55 7.95 -5.96
N LEU A 47 15.42 6.69 -6.35
CA LEU A 47 15.25 5.58 -5.42
C LEU A 47 16.48 5.42 -4.50
N HIS A 48 17.69 5.47 -5.09
CA HIS A 48 18.95 5.40 -4.34
C HIS A 48 19.05 6.55 -3.34
N ASP A 49 18.88 7.80 -3.80
CA ASP A 49 18.98 9.00 -2.96
C ASP A 49 17.93 8.97 -1.83
N THR A 50 16.71 8.50 -2.12
CA THR A 50 15.67 8.31 -1.12
C THR A 50 16.09 7.29 -0.07
N LEU A 51 16.65 6.15 -0.46
CA LEU A 51 17.10 5.13 0.48
C LEU A 51 18.27 5.62 1.36
N GLU A 52 19.23 6.36 0.79
CA GLU A 52 20.34 6.98 1.55
C GLU A 52 19.82 7.98 2.58
N LEU A 53 18.73 8.71 2.28
CA LEU A 53 18.11 9.64 3.21
C LEU A 53 17.32 8.90 4.30
N VAL A 54 16.46 7.93 3.94
CA VAL A 54 15.52 7.36 4.91
C VAL A 54 16.16 6.32 5.85
N LYS A 55 17.15 5.55 5.41
CA LYS A 55 17.78 4.50 6.23
C LYS A 55 18.39 5.02 7.54
N PRO A 56 19.18 6.11 7.58
CA PRO A 56 19.67 6.67 8.83
C PRO A 56 18.55 7.17 9.75
N VAL A 57 17.49 7.74 9.14
CA VAL A 57 16.32 8.23 9.90
C VAL A 57 15.57 7.06 10.52
N ILE A 58 15.33 5.98 9.75
CA ILE A 58 14.72 4.76 10.27
C ILE A 58 15.52 4.20 11.45
N ALA A 59 16.84 4.09 11.30
CA ALA A 59 17.70 3.52 12.33
C ALA A 59 17.70 4.32 13.66
N THR A 60 17.43 5.63 13.62
CA THR A 60 17.57 6.51 14.78
C THR A 60 16.26 7.10 15.30
N LYS A 61 15.22 7.19 14.47
CA LYS A 61 14.00 7.94 14.79
C LYS A 61 12.72 7.16 14.56
N ALA A 62 12.76 5.97 13.92
CA ALA A 62 11.55 5.21 13.70
C ALA A 62 10.93 4.76 15.02
N PHE A 63 9.62 4.91 15.13
CA PHE A 63 8.86 4.34 16.24
C PHE A 63 8.28 3.00 15.85
N VAL A 64 8.27 2.06 16.79
CA VAL A 64 7.65 0.76 16.60
C VAL A 64 6.14 0.90 16.75
N HIS A 65 5.40 0.41 15.76
CA HIS A 65 3.95 0.41 15.77
C HIS A 65 3.41 -1.03 15.89
N PRO A 66 3.38 -1.61 17.09
CA PRO A 66 2.80 -2.91 17.29
C PRO A 66 1.28 -2.83 17.25
N ARG A 67 0.65 -3.74 16.53
CA ARG A 67 -0.81 -3.90 16.52
C ARG A 67 -1.16 -5.37 16.73
N VAL A 68 -2.24 -5.59 17.48
CA VAL A 68 -2.87 -6.90 17.59
C VAL A 68 -4.28 -6.77 17.04
N HIS A 69 -4.56 -7.48 15.97
CA HIS A 69 -5.85 -7.40 15.29
C HIS A 69 -6.23 -8.71 14.61
N ASN A 70 -7.51 -8.89 14.40
CA ASN A 70 -8.02 -9.90 13.47
C ASN A 70 -8.23 -9.28 12.08
N ILE A 71 -8.61 -10.09 11.11
CA ILE A 71 -8.77 -9.68 9.71
C ILE A 71 -9.78 -8.52 9.51
N TYR A 72 -10.78 -8.39 10.40
CA TYR A 72 -11.81 -7.35 10.33
C TYR A 72 -11.54 -6.13 11.20
N PHE A 73 -10.49 -6.14 12.01
CA PHE A 73 -10.23 -5.12 13.05
C PHE A 73 -11.39 -4.94 14.05
N LYS A 74 -12.15 -5.99 14.31
CA LYS A 74 -13.30 -5.98 15.22
C LYS A 74 -13.01 -6.81 16.47
N LYS A 75 -13.30 -6.29 17.66
CA LYS A 75 -13.12 -7.00 18.93
C LYS A 75 -14.09 -8.16 19.09
N THR A 76 -15.31 -7.97 18.65
CA THR A 76 -16.38 -8.96 18.69
C THR A 76 -17.19 -8.88 17.41
N ILE A 77 -17.73 -10.00 16.99
CA ILE A 77 -18.65 -10.11 15.86
C ILE A 77 -19.87 -10.86 16.40
N PRO A 78 -21.08 -10.26 16.35
CA PRO A 78 -22.30 -10.95 16.77
C PRO A 78 -22.46 -12.29 16.05
N ASP A 79 -22.99 -13.27 16.76
CA ASP A 79 -23.32 -14.61 16.26
C ASP A 79 -22.12 -15.47 15.80
N LEU A 80 -20.90 -15.01 16.05
CA LEU A 80 -19.68 -15.74 15.74
C LEU A 80 -19.11 -16.38 17.01
N ALA A 81 -18.80 -17.67 16.97
CA ALA A 81 -18.19 -18.38 18.10
C ALA A 81 -16.84 -17.73 18.48
N PRO A 82 -16.51 -17.62 19.78
CA PRO A 82 -15.29 -16.91 20.24
C PRO A 82 -13.98 -17.49 19.69
N ASP A 83 -13.97 -18.77 19.35
CA ASP A 83 -12.82 -19.50 18.79
C ASP A 83 -12.78 -19.48 17.25
N HIS A 84 -13.72 -18.81 16.61
CA HIS A 84 -13.79 -18.75 15.16
C HIS A 84 -12.51 -18.12 14.56
N PRO A 85 -11.94 -18.70 13.47
CA PRO A 85 -10.68 -18.22 12.87
C PRO A 85 -10.67 -16.72 12.52
N ALA A 86 -11.80 -16.15 12.09
CA ALA A 86 -11.94 -14.74 11.77
C ALA A 86 -11.74 -13.80 12.98
N LEU A 87 -11.87 -14.31 14.21
CA LEU A 87 -11.62 -13.56 15.45
C LEU A 87 -10.21 -13.74 16.00
N GLN A 88 -9.41 -14.66 15.43
CA GLN A 88 -8.04 -14.88 15.87
C GLN A 88 -7.22 -13.60 15.76
N LEU A 89 -6.67 -13.20 16.89
CA LEU A 89 -5.79 -12.03 16.96
C LEU A 89 -4.39 -12.41 16.48
N ARG A 90 -3.82 -11.58 15.62
CA ARG A 90 -2.44 -11.73 15.13
C ARG A 90 -1.69 -10.45 15.35
N GLN A 91 -0.46 -10.58 15.80
CA GLN A 91 0.43 -9.45 15.97
C GLN A 91 1.02 -9.04 14.62
N THR A 92 1.00 -7.74 14.35
CA THR A 92 1.78 -7.08 13.30
C THR A 92 2.65 -6.03 13.94
N ALA A 93 3.84 -5.83 13.40
CA ALA A 93 4.71 -4.74 13.80
C ALA A 93 5.35 -4.13 12.56
N ASN A 94 5.62 -2.85 12.63
CA ASN A 94 6.47 -2.15 11.69
C ASN A 94 7.16 -0.99 12.40
N HIS A 95 8.23 -0.51 11.78
CA HIS A 95 8.97 0.67 12.22
C HIS A 95 8.63 1.80 11.27
N THR A 96 8.03 2.87 11.79
CA THR A 96 7.49 3.97 10.99
C THR A 96 8.27 5.25 11.22
N ILE A 97 8.58 5.96 10.13
CA ILE A 97 8.98 7.36 10.13
C ILE A 97 7.95 8.17 9.37
N CYS A 98 7.77 9.43 9.77
CA CYS A 98 6.73 10.33 9.25
C CYS A 98 7.30 11.36 8.27
N ALA A 99 6.44 12.03 7.54
CA ALA A 99 6.81 12.97 6.47
C ALA A 99 7.72 14.10 6.95
N ASP A 100 7.51 14.62 8.16
CA ASP A 100 8.33 15.68 8.77
C ASP A 100 9.79 15.26 9.05
N GLN A 101 10.06 13.96 9.06
CA GLN A 101 11.40 13.41 9.25
C GLN A 101 12.17 13.17 7.94
N ILE A 102 11.46 13.29 6.80
CA ILE A 102 11.98 12.99 5.46
C ILE A 102 11.65 14.11 4.46
N GLU A 103 11.60 15.35 4.93
CA GLU A 103 11.42 16.53 4.10
C GLU A 103 12.43 16.50 2.92
N ASP A 104 12.02 17.03 1.78
CA ASP A 104 12.81 17.05 0.53
C ASP A 104 13.13 15.69 -0.10
N SER A 105 12.60 14.58 0.43
CA SER A 105 12.72 13.28 -0.21
C SER A 105 11.88 13.19 -1.51
N ALA A 106 12.22 12.25 -2.38
CA ALA A 106 11.36 11.96 -3.53
C ALA A 106 9.92 11.55 -3.12
N ILE A 107 9.74 11.03 -1.90
CA ILE A 107 8.43 10.63 -1.36
C ILE A 107 7.56 11.85 -1.13
N THR A 108 8.08 12.86 -0.39
CA THR A 108 7.34 14.09 -0.09
C THR A 108 7.13 14.93 -1.33
N GLN A 109 8.14 15.02 -2.21
CA GLN A 109 8.01 15.70 -3.49
C GLN A 109 6.91 15.09 -4.39
N LEU A 110 6.82 13.76 -4.44
CA LEU A 110 5.78 13.05 -5.17
C LEU A 110 4.40 13.26 -4.53
N TYR A 111 4.34 13.15 -3.20
CA TYR A 111 3.11 13.29 -2.42
C TYR A 111 2.47 14.68 -2.60
N ASP A 112 3.29 15.72 -2.57
CA ASP A 112 2.85 17.11 -2.70
C ASP A 112 2.64 17.55 -4.18
N TRP A 113 2.92 16.68 -5.15
CA TRP A 113 2.82 17.03 -6.54
C TRP A 113 1.37 16.95 -7.08
N PRO A 114 0.75 18.07 -7.48
CA PRO A 114 -0.66 18.10 -7.89
C PRO A 114 -0.97 17.17 -9.08
N ALA A 115 -0.05 17.02 -10.04
CA ALA A 115 -0.27 16.15 -11.20
C ALA A 115 -0.34 14.66 -10.78
N PHE A 116 0.37 14.26 -9.72
CA PHE A 116 0.27 12.90 -9.20
C PHE A 116 -1.10 12.67 -8.53
N ALA A 117 -1.57 13.60 -7.70
CA ALA A 117 -2.91 13.53 -7.11
C ALA A 117 -4.01 13.51 -8.20
N SER A 118 -3.87 14.33 -9.26
CA SER A 118 -4.79 14.31 -10.39
C SER A 118 -4.77 12.98 -11.15
N PHE A 119 -3.59 12.41 -11.40
CA PHE A 119 -3.47 11.10 -12.05
C PHE A 119 -4.18 10.00 -11.23
N LEU A 120 -3.96 9.98 -9.91
CA LEU A 120 -4.64 9.02 -9.03
C LEU A 120 -6.17 9.23 -9.05
N ALA A 121 -6.63 10.50 -9.06
CA ALA A 121 -8.04 10.83 -9.14
C ALA A 121 -8.67 10.32 -10.45
N ASP A 122 -8.02 10.54 -11.57
CA ASP A 122 -8.50 10.05 -12.88
C ASP A 122 -8.57 8.53 -12.92
N VAL A 123 -7.55 7.83 -12.42
CA VAL A 123 -7.54 6.37 -12.37
C VAL A 123 -8.63 5.83 -11.44
N MET A 124 -8.83 6.45 -10.27
CA MET A 124 -9.83 6.06 -9.28
C MET A 124 -11.23 6.59 -9.60
N GLN A 125 -11.40 7.31 -10.71
CA GLN A 125 -12.66 7.95 -11.14
C GLN A 125 -13.25 8.86 -10.07
N LYS A 126 -12.40 9.65 -9.39
CA LYS A 126 -12.78 10.64 -8.39
C LYS A 126 -12.74 12.04 -8.99
N LEU A 127 -13.56 12.94 -8.48
CA LEU A 127 -13.55 14.35 -8.90
C LEU A 127 -12.23 15.07 -8.54
N GLY A 128 -11.55 14.60 -7.52
CA GLY A 128 -10.25 15.07 -7.08
C GLY A 128 -9.74 14.24 -5.92
N LEU A 129 -8.43 14.26 -5.72
CA LEU A 129 -7.78 13.70 -4.54
C LEU A 129 -6.90 14.78 -3.92
N TYR A 130 -6.94 14.82 -2.60
CA TYR A 130 -6.27 15.84 -1.79
C TYR A 130 -5.33 15.16 -0.79
N PRO A 131 -4.10 15.67 -0.64
CA PRO A 131 -3.23 15.24 0.45
C PRO A 131 -3.92 15.40 1.80
N MET A 132 -3.57 14.55 2.75
CA MET A 132 -4.03 14.65 4.12
C MET A 132 -3.53 15.94 4.76
N ASP A 133 -4.41 16.66 5.48
CA ASP A 133 -4.06 17.91 6.17
C ASP A 133 -3.05 17.70 7.30
N ASP A 134 -3.10 16.55 7.96
CA ASP A 134 -2.06 16.16 8.91
C ASP A 134 -0.78 15.78 8.14
N ARG A 135 0.13 16.74 8.04
CA ARG A 135 1.41 16.57 7.35
C ARG A 135 2.30 15.47 7.92
N ILE A 136 2.11 15.10 9.18
CA ILE A 136 2.85 14.00 9.82
C ILE A 136 2.36 12.66 9.31
N ALA A 137 1.05 12.51 9.13
CA ALA A 137 0.42 11.24 8.78
C ALA A 137 0.22 11.02 7.28
N GLY A 138 0.34 12.06 6.45
CA GLY A 138 0.03 12.03 5.01
C GLY A 138 0.93 11.10 4.20
N ALA A 139 2.24 11.13 4.46
CA ALA A 139 3.22 10.25 3.84
C ALA A 139 4.08 9.58 4.93
N ASN A 140 4.03 8.26 5.01
CA ASN A 140 4.74 7.49 6.02
C ASN A 140 5.63 6.44 5.36
N VAL A 141 6.82 6.22 5.90
CA VAL A 141 7.69 5.11 5.49
C VAL A 141 7.65 4.04 6.56
N MET A 142 7.20 2.86 6.16
CA MET A 142 7.11 1.69 7.02
C MET A 142 8.20 0.69 6.67
N THR A 143 8.96 0.31 7.68
CA THR A 143 10.01 -0.70 7.57
C THR A 143 9.60 -1.95 8.33
N TYR A 144 9.81 -3.10 7.71
CA TYR A 144 9.58 -4.42 8.29
C TYR A 144 10.89 -5.18 8.34
N TYR A 145 11.26 -5.68 9.49
CA TYR A 145 12.46 -6.49 9.71
C TYR A 145 12.14 -7.99 9.71
N ASP A 146 13.16 -8.81 9.90
CA ASP A 146 13.03 -10.26 9.93
C ASP A 146 11.92 -10.73 10.88
N GLY A 147 11.06 -11.64 10.42
CA GLY A 147 9.89 -12.12 11.14
C GLY A 147 8.69 -11.17 11.19
N GLU A 148 8.86 -9.89 10.85
CA GLU A 148 7.73 -8.95 10.83
C GLU A 148 6.91 -9.11 9.55
N ALA A 149 5.59 -8.97 9.69
CA ALA A 149 4.62 -9.17 8.62
C ALA A 149 3.46 -8.18 8.71
N ARG A 150 2.75 -8.02 7.62
CA ARG A 150 1.39 -7.47 7.64
C ARG A 150 0.41 -8.62 7.43
N ASN A 151 -0.21 -9.09 8.50
CA ASN A 151 -1.13 -10.23 8.47
C ASN A 151 -2.39 -9.94 7.63
N TRP A 152 -3.13 -11.00 7.29
CA TRP A 152 -4.40 -10.90 6.57
C TRP A 152 -5.31 -9.84 7.15
N HIS A 153 -5.79 -8.94 6.32
CA HIS A 153 -6.74 -7.89 6.69
C HIS A 153 -7.48 -7.35 5.44
N PHE A 154 -8.57 -6.67 5.71
CA PHE A 154 -9.24 -5.79 4.76
C PHE A 154 -8.85 -4.35 5.09
N ASP A 155 -8.59 -3.53 4.09
CA ASP A 155 -8.38 -2.10 4.33
C ASP A 155 -9.68 -1.40 4.72
N ARG A 156 -9.52 -0.25 5.38
CA ARG A 156 -10.64 0.62 5.76
C ARG A 156 -10.85 1.73 4.75
N SER A 157 -9.82 2.08 4.01
CA SER A 157 -9.86 3.04 2.90
C SER A 157 -10.21 2.32 1.60
N GLU A 158 -10.92 3.03 0.73
CA GLU A 158 -11.29 2.50 -0.59
C GLU A 158 -10.06 2.18 -1.42
N PHE A 159 -9.05 3.07 -1.38
CA PHE A 159 -7.78 2.90 -2.07
C PHE A 159 -6.59 3.04 -1.11
N THR A 160 -5.54 2.30 -1.40
CA THR A 160 -4.24 2.43 -0.71
C THR A 160 -3.15 2.62 -1.77
N THR A 161 -2.42 3.73 -1.67
CA THR A 161 -1.30 4.06 -2.56
C THR A 161 0.00 3.81 -1.84
N THR A 162 0.88 3.02 -2.44
CA THR A 162 2.18 2.69 -1.86
C THR A 162 3.31 2.76 -2.88
N LEU A 163 4.51 3.05 -2.39
CA LEU A 163 5.73 3.08 -3.19
C LEU A 163 6.76 2.17 -2.52
N LEU A 164 7.10 1.06 -3.18
CA LEU A 164 8.08 0.12 -2.65
C LEU A 164 9.49 0.66 -2.87
N LEU A 165 10.17 1.00 -1.78
CA LEU A 165 11.53 1.56 -1.82
C LEU A 165 12.59 0.47 -1.77
N GLN A 166 12.40 -0.57 -0.97
CA GLN A 166 13.31 -1.70 -0.86
C GLN A 166 12.53 -3.00 -0.75
N ALA A 167 12.77 -3.90 -1.68
CA ALA A 167 12.32 -5.28 -1.59
C ALA A 167 13.37 -6.11 -0.85
N PRO A 168 12.98 -7.09 -0.04
CA PRO A 168 13.92 -8.04 0.52
C PRO A 168 14.35 -9.08 -0.51
N SER A 169 15.43 -9.79 -0.21
CA SER A 169 15.97 -10.83 -1.10
C SER A 169 15.10 -12.09 -1.15
N ASN A 170 14.36 -12.41 -0.06
CA ASN A 170 13.48 -13.58 0.02
C ASN A 170 12.28 -13.29 0.90
N GLY A 171 11.20 -14.05 0.69
CA GLY A 171 9.91 -13.85 1.37
C GLY A 171 9.18 -12.62 0.84
N ARG A 172 8.08 -12.26 1.49
CA ARG A 172 7.34 -11.05 1.25
C ARG A 172 6.70 -10.94 -0.05
N GLU A 173 6.03 -11.93 -0.31
CA GLU A 173 5.05 -11.91 -1.36
C GLU A 173 3.88 -11.06 -0.90
N PHE A 174 3.47 -10.17 -1.76
CA PHE A 174 2.16 -9.56 -1.64
C PHE A 174 1.16 -10.61 -2.09
N GLU A 175 0.34 -11.06 -1.16
CA GLU A 175 -0.61 -12.13 -1.37
C GLU A 175 -2.03 -11.62 -1.11
N TYR A 176 -2.96 -11.92 -2.00
CA TYR A 176 -4.32 -11.44 -1.89
C TYR A 176 -5.36 -12.44 -2.41
N LEU A 177 -6.58 -12.30 -1.92
CA LEU A 177 -7.77 -12.98 -2.41
C LEU A 177 -8.88 -11.97 -2.65
N ARG A 178 -9.25 -11.82 -3.93
CA ARG A 178 -10.26 -10.87 -4.38
C ARG A 178 -11.65 -11.27 -3.93
N ASP A 179 -12.49 -10.26 -3.75
CA ASP A 179 -13.94 -10.39 -3.60
C ASP A 179 -14.34 -11.45 -2.55
N LEU A 180 -13.50 -11.57 -1.50
CA LEU A 180 -13.73 -12.56 -0.44
C LEU A 180 -14.97 -12.22 0.38
N ARG A 181 -15.34 -10.95 0.45
CA ARG A 181 -16.57 -10.46 1.08
C ARG A 181 -17.28 -9.48 0.16
N THR A 182 -18.50 -9.09 0.51
CA THR A 182 -19.23 -7.96 -0.09
C THR A 182 -19.70 -7.02 1.02
N ASP A 183 -20.27 -5.87 0.64
CA ASP A 183 -20.79 -4.91 1.62
C ASP A 183 -21.91 -5.52 2.47
N ASP A 184 -22.72 -6.41 1.87
CA ASP A 184 -23.84 -7.07 2.51
C ASP A 184 -23.50 -8.42 3.16
N ASN A 185 -22.38 -9.02 2.78
CA ASN A 185 -21.95 -10.34 3.27
C ASN A 185 -20.49 -10.35 3.69
N PRO A 186 -20.19 -10.39 5.00
CA PRO A 186 -18.83 -10.47 5.50
C PRO A 186 -18.13 -11.83 5.22
N ASN A 187 -18.87 -12.86 4.81
CA ASN A 187 -18.36 -14.18 4.42
C ASN A 187 -17.42 -14.81 5.45
N TYR A 188 -17.88 -14.99 6.69
CA TYR A 188 -17.03 -15.52 7.77
C TYR A 188 -16.48 -16.91 7.48
N ASP A 189 -17.24 -17.79 6.84
CA ASP A 189 -16.81 -19.14 6.45
C ASP A 189 -15.70 -19.10 5.40
N GLY A 190 -15.83 -18.24 4.37
CA GLY A 190 -14.80 -18.03 3.37
C GLY A 190 -13.51 -17.45 3.99
N VAL A 191 -13.67 -16.52 4.94
CA VAL A 191 -12.54 -15.98 5.68
C VAL A 191 -11.87 -17.04 6.55
N ALA A 192 -12.65 -17.91 7.21
CA ALA A 192 -12.08 -19.03 7.96
C ALA A 192 -11.30 -19.99 7.04
N ALA A 193 -11.84 -20.31 5.87
CA ALA A 193 -11.17 -21.13 4.87
C ALA A 193 -9.84 -20.50 4.39
N LEU A 194 -9.82 -19.18 4.13
CA LEU A 194 -8.59 -18.45 3.79
C LEU A 194 -7.55 -18.54 4.92
N LEU A 195 -7.96 -18.25 6.15
CA LEU A 195 -7.06 -18.23 7.31
C LEU A 195 -6.49 -19.62 7.65
N ASN A 196 -7.21 -20.67 7.28
CA ASN A 196 -6.80 -22.08 7.40
C ASN A 196 -5.99 -22.58 6.18
N GLY A 197 -5.70 -21.73 5.19
CA GLY A 197 -4.94 -22.11 3.99
C GLY A 197 -5.68 -23.05 3.03
N GLN A 198 -7.00 -23.03 3.03
CA GLN A 198 -7.86 -23.89 2.20
C GLN A 198 -8.26 -23.26 0.86
N LEU A 199 -7.93 -21.97 0.68
CA LEU A 199 -8.22 -21.24 -0.55
C LEU A 199 -6.92 -20.88 -1.27
N GLU A 200 -6.96 -20.98 -2.59
CA GLU A 200 -5.88 -20.47 -3.44
C GLU A 200 -5.86 -18.95 -3.41
N THR A 201 -4.67 -18.39 -3.32
CA THR A 201 -4.43 -16.96 -3.28
C THR A 201 -3.58 -16.53 -4.46
N THR A 202 -3.66 -15.26 -4.81
CA THR A 202 -2.81 -14.69 -5.84
C THR A 202 -1.60 -14.04 -5.21
N ILE A 203 -0.41 -14.42 -5.67
CA ILE A 203 0.87 -13.80 -5.30
C ILE A 203 1.21 -12.76 -6.37
N TYR A 204 1.53 -11.54 -5.93
CA TYR A 204 1.94 -10.48 -6.82
C TYR A 204 3.38 -10.03 -6.54
N PRO A 205 4.30 -10.27 -7.48
CA PRO A 205 5.70 -9.87 -7.32
C PRO A 205 5.83 -8.34 -7.34
N GLN A 206 6.61 -7.80 -6.42
CA GLN A 206 6.84 -6.36 -6.32
C GLN A 206 8.34 -6.07 -6.36
N ALA A 207 8.77 -5.22 -7.29
CA ALA A 207 10.14 -4.72 -7.38
C ALA A 207 10.29 -3.35 -6.71
N ALA A 208 11.49 -3.04 -6.23
CA ALA A 208 11.80 -1.70 -5.71
C ALA A 208 11.62 -0.63 -6.81
N GLY A 209 11.17 0.56 -6.41
CA GLY A 209 10.81 1.64 -7.32
C GLY A 209 9.41 1.54 -7.93
N THR A 210 8.62 0.55 -7.55
CA THR A 210 7.26 0.33 -8.08
C THR A 210 6.23 1.14 -7.29
N LEU A 211 5.39 1.90 -8.01
CA LEU A 211 4.14 2.44 -7.48
C LEU A 211 3.07 1.35 -7.51
N ASN A 212 2.39 1.15 -6.39
CA ASN A 212 1.30 0.20 -6.28
C ASN A 212 0.06 0.92 -5.76
N VAL A 213 -1.06 0.69 -6.40
CA VAL A 213 -2.36 1.20 -5.96
C VAL A 213 -3.34 0.04 -5.87
N PHE A 214 -4.03 -0.01 -4.76
CA PHE A 214 -4.90 -1.12 -4.41
C PHE A 214 -6.31 -0.63 -4.12
N HIS A 215 -7.31 -1.41 -4.52
CA HIS A 215 -8.72 -1.20 -4.24
C HIS A 215 -9.25 -2.36 -3.40
N TYR A 216 -9.37 -2.18 -2.06
CA TYR A 216 -9.40 -3.34 -1.15
C TYR A 216 -10.57 -3.47 -0.20
N LEU A 217 -11.65 -2.74 -0.32
CA LEU A 217 -12.77 -2.89 0.62
C LEU A 217 -13.21 -4.35 0.80
N ASN A 218 -13.21 -5.14 -0.28
CA ASN A 218 -13.70 -6.51 -0.32
C ASN A 218 -12.62 -7.57 -0.59
N THR A 219 -11.38 -7.14 -0.81
CA THR A 219 -10.21 -7.99 -1.05
C THR A 219 -9.42 -8.17 0.24
N ALA A 220 -9.21 -9.42 0.64
CA ALA A 220 -8.29 -9.72 1.73
C ALA A 220 -6.85 -9.77 1.19
N TYR A 221 -5.90 -9.19 1.94
CA TYR A 221 -4.49 -9.27 1.56
C TYR A 221 -3.57 -9.33 2.78
N ARG A 222 -2.37 -9.80 2.52
CA ARG A 222 -1.27 -9.80 3.48
C ARG A 222 0.06 -9.52 2.78
N VAL A 223 1.05 -9.18 3.58
CA VAL A 223 2.46 -9.30 3.21
C VAL A 223 3.05 -10.40 4.09
N THR A 224 3.58 -11.45 3.48
CA THR A 224 4.19 -12.56 4.21
C THR A 224 5.40 -12.09 5.01
N PRO A 225 5.84 -12.80 6.06
CA PRO A 225 6.97 -12.37 6.89
C PRO A 225 8.24 -12.09 6.09
N VAL A 226 9.04 -11.14 6.59
CA VAL A 226 10.42 -10.97 6.12
C VAL A 226 11.21 -12.19 6.44
N GLU A 227 12.01 -12.64 5.48
CA GLU A 227 13.01 -13.66 5.72
C GLU A 227 14.40 -13.08 5.47
N ARG A 228 15.28 -13.14 6.47
CA ARG A 228 16.67 -12.71 6.44
C ARG A 228 16.92 -11.19 6.53
N ASP A 229 18.16 -10.81 6.29
CA ASP A 229 18.77 -9.54 6.71
C ASP A 229 18.32 -8.28 5.97
N THR A 230 17.63 -8.38 4.84
CA THR A 230 17.22 -7.19 4.07
C THR A 230 15.80 -6.77 4.43
N PRO A 231 15.58 -5.66 5.14
CA PRO A 231 14.26 -5.20 5.50
C PRO A 231 13.44 -4.76 4.26
N ARG A 232 12.12 -4.84 4.39
CA ARG A 232 11.22 -4.18 3.44
C ARG A 232 11.02 -2.74 3.85
N ILE A 233 11.17 -1.82 2.90
CA ILE A 233 10.89 -0.41 3.10
C ILE A 233 9.83 0.01 2.08
N ASN A 234 8.71 0.53 2.57
CA ASN A 234 7.57 0.89 1.76
C ASN A 234 6.99 2.23 2.21
N ALA A 235 6.82 3.18 1.31
CA ALA A 235 6.09 4.40 1.60
C ALA A 235 4.59 4.19 1.39
N VAL A 236 3.77 4.79 2.24
CA VAL A 236 2.30 4.84 2.13
C VAL A 236 1.91 6.29 1.98
N LEU A 237 1.15 6.59 0.93
CA LEU A 237 0.72 7.93 0.55
C LEU A 237 -0.80 8.03 0.73
N THR A 238 -1.25 8.88 1.64
CA THR A 238 -2.66 8.98 2.04
C THR A 238 -3.32 10.17 1.37
N TYR A 239 -4.33 9.90 0.55
CA TYR A 239 -5.17 10.93 -0.10
C TYR A 239 -6.63 10.73 0.27
N PHE A 240 -7.38 11.82 0.25
CA PHE A 240 -8.81 11.84 0.48
C PHE A 240 -9.55 12.45 -0.72
N ASP A 241 -10.82 12.09 -0.88
CA ASP A 241 -11.73 12.61 -1.90
C ASP A 241 -12.35 13.97 -1.55
N ALA A 242 -12.02 14.51 -0.37
CA ALA A 242 -12.41 15.83 0.08
C ALA A 242 -11.23 16.52 0.79
N PRO A 243 -11.06 17.84 0.63
CA PRO A 243 -10.02 18.60 1.33
C PRO A 243 -10.37 18.72 2.82
N GLY A 244 -9.37 18.96 3.65
CA GLY A 244 -9.56 19.23 5.09
C GLY A 244 -9.73 17.96 5.93
N ARG A 245 -9.12 16.83 5.54
CA ARG A 245 -9.14 15.58 6.30
C ARG A 245 -7.74 15.10 6.64
#